data_8fdb5978f8d37c7f9bf20a425b2a4c5d
#
_entry.id   8fdb5978f8d37c7f9bf20a425b2a4c5d
#
_cell.length_a   1.000
_cell.length_b   1.000
_cell.length_c   1.000
_cell.angle_alpha   90.00
_cell.angle_beta   90.00
_cell.angle_gamma   90.00
#
_symmetry.space_group_name_H-M   'P 1'
#
loop_
_entity.id
_entity.type
_entity.pdbx_description
1 polymer ?
#
loop_
_entity_poly.entity_id
_entity_poly.type
_entity_poly.pdbx_seq_one_letter_code
_entity_poly.pdbx_strand_id
1 'polypeptide(L)'
;MKQIVLGAMIIATSTLLAAAQPAKEPYEPGLGEFMTATQLRHAKLWFAGKNDNWALAAYEIDEIKEGLEDAAKLHSTFDGVGVAEMIKTIIDPRIGRLEKAIEAKNGAQFAAAFDELTEGCNGCHAAAGKPFIRIQRPSEPPLSNQDFAPAK
;
A
#
# COMPACT_ATOMS: atom_id res chain seq x y z
N MET A 1 -1.56 61.80 -65.57
CA MET A 1 -0.80 61.49 -64.33
C MET A 1 -1.71 60.65 -63.47
N LYS A 2 -1.44 59.30 -63.36
CA LYS A 2 -2.20 58.33 -62.52
C LYS A 2 -1.47 58.18 -61.22
N GLN A 3 -2.08 58.58 -60.14
CA GLN A 3 -1.53 58.30 -58.76
C GLN A 3 -1.95 56.91 -58.32
N ILE A 4 -0.99 56.06 -58.01
CA ILE A 4 -1.18 54.73 -57.43
C ILE A 4 -1.09 54.91 -55.93
N VAL A 5 -2.19 54.67 -55.21
CA VAL A 5 -2.22 54.65 -53.72
C VAL A 5 -1.91 53.19 -53.32
N LEU A 6 -0.74 53.00 -52.70
CA LEU A 6 -0.32 51.75 -52.07
C LEU A 6 -0.94 51.65 -50.68
N GLY A 7 -1.93 50.78 -50.51
CA GLY A 7 -2.51 50.50 -49.21
C GLY A 7 -1.63 49.44 -48.46
N ALA A 8 -1.02 49.84 -47.37
CA ALA A 8 -0.28 48.97 -46.47
C ALA A 8 -1.28 48.16 -45.58
N MET A 9 -1.36 46.86 -45.78
CA MET A 9 -2.15 45.94 -44.98
C MET A 9 -1.33 45.51 -43.75
N ILE A 10 -1.67 46.01 -42.59
CA ILE A 10 -1.05 45.62 -41.33
C ILE A 10 -1.71 44.31 -40.84
N ILE A 11 -0.98 43.20 -40.93
CA ILE A 11 -1.39 41.90 -40.37
C ILE A 11 -1.00 41.92 -38.90
N ALA A 12 -1.98 42.07 -38.01
CA ALA A 12 -1.79 41.93 -36.57
C ALA A 12 -1.75 40.43 -36.22
N THR A 13 -0.56 39.89 -35.97
CA THR A 13 -0.38 38.57 -35.43
C THR A 13 -0.67 38.53 -33.93
N SER A 14 -1.86 38.06 -33.58
CA SER A 14 -2.22 37.80 -32.16
C SER A 14 -1.54 36.53 -31.68
N THR A 15 -0.45 36.65 -30.93
CA THR A 15 0.15 35.52 -30.19
C THR A 15 -0.74 35.19 -29.01
N LEU A 16 -1.51 34.10 -29.10
CA LEU A 16 -2.18 33.50 -27.95
C LEU A 16 -1.08 32.95 -27.01
N LEU A 17 -0.82 33.62 -25.90
CA LEU A 17 -0.12 33.02 -24.75
C LEU A 17 -1.05 31.95 -24.15
N ALA A 18 -0.83 30.68 -24.48
CA ALA A 18 -1.43 29.58 -23.75
C ALA A 18 -0.84 29.61 -22.31
N ALA A 19 -1.63 30.06 -21.34
CA ALA A 19 -1.28 29.96 -19.93
C ALA A 19 -1.16 28.46 -19.59
N ALA A 20 0.06 27.99 -19.30
CA ALA A 20 0.28 26.63 -18.81
C ALA A 20 -0.52 26.46 -17.49
N GLN A 21 -1.47 25.56 -17.49
CA GLN A 21 -2.16 25.20 -16.25
C GLN A 21 -1.13 24.62 -15.28
N PRO A 22 -1.16 25.04 -13.99
CA PRO A 22 -0.27 24.44 -12.99
C PRO A 22 -0.48 22.92 -12.98
N ALA A 23 0.63 22.17 -13.00
CA ALA A 23 0.58 20.72 -12.89
C ALA A 23 -0.17 20.37 -11.61
N LYS A 24 -1.18 19.48 -11.70
CA LYS A 24 -1.89 19.01 -10.53
C LYS A 24 -0.89 18.25 -9.64
N GLU A 25 -0.81 18.63 -8.35
CA GLU A 25 0.02 17.91 -7.39
C GLU A 25 -0.30 16.42 -7.44
N PRO A 26 0.73 15.53 -7.42
CA PRO A 26 0.51 14.10 -7.35
C PRO A 26 -0.35 13.75 -6.13
N TYR A 27 -1.27 12.80 -6.32
CA TYR A 27 -2.04 12.28 -5.18
C TYR A 27 -1.12 11.51 -4.25
N GLU A 28 -1.13 11.84 -2.96
CA GLU A 28 -0.36 11.19 -1.91
C GLU A 28 -1.32 10.47 -0.95
N PRO A 29 -1.31 9.12 -0.91
CA PRO A 29 -2.21 8.37 -0.04
C PRO A 29 -1.96 8.66 1.43
N GLY A 30 -3.01 8.81 2.23
CA GLY A 30 -2.89 8.93 3.67
C GLY A 30 -2.49 7.62 4.34
N LEU A 31 -1.91 7.67 5.56
CA LEU A 31 -1.51 6.46 6.30
C LEU A 31 -2.67 5.45 6.47
N GLY A 32 -3.91 5.93 6.69
CA GLY A 32 -5.09 5.08 6.81
C GLY A 32 -5.41 4.27 5.55
N GLU A 33 -5.05 4.75 4.37
CA GLU A 33 -5.23 4.03 3.11
C GLU A 33 -4.25 2.87 2.99
N PHE A 34 -2.98 3.09 3.35
CA PHE A 34 -1.98 2.02 3.46
C PHE A 34 -2.42 0.96 4.46
N MET A 35 -2.92 1.35 5.64
CA MET A 35 -3.38 0.42 6.66
C MET A 35 -4.61 -0.38 6.19
N THR A 36 -5.52 0.23 5.42
CA THR A 36 -6.67 -0.46 4.84
C THR A 36 -6.24 -1.51 3.81
N ALA A 37 -5.32 -1.15 2.92
CA ALA A 37 -4.75 -2.10 1.95
C ALA A 37 -4.02 -3.25 2.66
N THR A 38 -3.18 -2.93 3.65
CA THR A 38 -2.45 -3.91 4.47
C THR A 38 -3.40 -4.87 5.19
N GLN A 39 -4.51 -4.37 5.76
CA GLN A 39 -5.50 -5.21 6.44
C GLN A 39 -6.20 -6.18 5.46
N LEU A 40 -6.52 -5.74 4.25
CA LEU A 40 -7.08 -6.59 3.22
C LEU A 40 -6.08 -7.68 2.80
N ARG A 41 -4.80 -7.33 2.57
CA ARG A 41 -3.72 -8.26 2.25
C ARG A 41 -3.49 -9.26 3.38
N HIS A 42 -3.49 -8.82 4.63
CA HIS A 42 -3.38 -9.68 5.80
C HIS A 42 -4.50 -10.74 5.85
N ALA A 43 -5.74 -10.36 5.56
CA ALA A 43 -6.84 -11.31 5.51
C ALA A 43 -6.69 -12.33 4.35
N LYS A 44 -6.27 -11.90 3.16
CA LYS A 44 -6.00 -12.76 2.01
C LYS A 44 -4.85 -13.73 2.28
N LEU A 45 -3.77 -13.24 2.90
CA LEU A 45 -2.62 -14.03 3.31
C LEU A 45 -3.01 -15.20 4.21
N TRP A 46 -3.88 -14.98 5.20
CA TRP A 46 -4.38 -16.05 6.06
C TRP A 46 -5.05 -17.16 5.26
N PHE A 47 -5.96 -16.82 4.35
CA PHE A 47 -6.67 -17.82 3.56
C PHE A 47 -5.77 -18.50 2.53
N ALA A 48 -4.78 -17.81 1.99
CA ALA A 48 -3.78 -18.41 1.11
C ALA A 48 -2.99 -19.51 1.84
N GLY A 49 -2.40 -19.19 3.01
CA GLY A 49 -1.63 -20.16 3.78
C GLY A 49 -2.49 -21.29 4.37
N LYS A 50 -3.72 -20.99 4.81
CA LYS A 50 -4.67 -21.99 5.31
C LYS A 50 -5.07 -23.03 4.26
N ASN A 51 -5.04 -22.67 2.98
CA ASN A 51 -5.36 -23.55 1.86
C ASN A 51 -4.10 -24.08 1.14
N ASP A 52 -2.92 -23.97 1.76
CA ASP A 52 -1.64 -24.40 1.19
C ASP A 52 -1.30 -23.74 -0.17
N ASN A 53 -1.92 -22.59 -0.48
CA ASN A 53 -1.61 -21.78 -1.65
C ASN A 53 -0.39 -20.89 -1.36
N TRP A 54 0.79 -21.54 -1.29
CA TRP A 54 2.04 -20.89 -0.91
C TRP A 54 2.48 -19.81 -1.89
N ALA A 55 2.13 -19.93 -3.17
CA ALA A 55 2.41 -18.90 -4.17
C ALA A 55 1.60 -17.62 -3.89
N LEU A 56 0.31 -17.76 -3.58
CA LEU A 56 -0.52 -16.62 -3.19
C LEU A 56 -0.09 -16.07 -1.84
N ALA A 57 0.29 -16.91 -0.88
CA ALA A 57 0.78 -16.47 0.41
C ALA A 57 2.07 -15.63 0.28
N ALA A 58 3.01 -16.08 -0.57
CA ALA A 58 4.23 -15.33 -0.87
C ALA A 58 3.92 -13.96 -1.52
N TYR A 59 2.99 -13.93 -2.46
CA TYR A 59 2.55 -12.67 -3.07
C TYR A 59 1.92 -11.71 -2.05
N GLU A 60 1.01 -12.19 -1.21
CA GLU A 60 0.31 -11.30 -0.26
C GLU A 60 1.23 -10.77 0.85
N ILE A 61 2.24 -11.55 1.30
CA ILE A 61 3.21 -11.03 2.30
C ILE A 61 4.17 -10.01 1.68
N ASP A 62 4.57 -10.18 0.42
CA ASP A 62 5.39 -9.23 -0.31
C ASP A 62 4.66 -7.89 -0.49
N GLU A 63 3.39 -7.93 -0.89
CA GLU A 63 2.52 -6.75 -1.00
C GLU A 63 2.27 -6.03 0.34
N ILE A 64 2.22 -6.78 1.46
CA ILE A 64 2.18 -6.18 2.81
C ILE A 64 3.46 -5.42 3.09
N LYS A 65 4.60 -6.03 2.78
CA LYS A 65 5.92 -5.44 3.00
C LYS A 65 6.10 -4.16 2.18
N GLU A 66 5.83 -4.20 0.87
CA GLU A 66 5.91 -3.03 -0.01
C GLU A 66 4.99 -1.89 0.47
N GLY A 67 3.74 -2.20 0.81
CA GLY A 67 2.80 -1.21 1.30
C GLY A 67 3.23 -0.55 2.62
N LEU A 68 3.86 -1.30 3.51
CA LEU A 68 4.42 -0.77 4.77
C LEU A 68 5.71 0.03 4.55
N GLU A 69 6.56 -0.37 3.59
CA GLU A 69 7.73 0.41 3.18
C GLU A 69 7.31 1.77 2.60
N ASP A 70 6.28 1.81 1.77
CA ASP A 70 5.75 3.05 1.21
C ASP A 70 5.09 3.91 2.29
N ALA A 71 4.33 3.31 3.21
CA ALA A 71 3.81 3.99 4.39
C ALA A 71 4.94 4.63 5.23
N ALA A 72 6.04 3.91 5.44
CA ALA A 72 7.21 4.41 6.17
C ALA A 72 7.92 5.57 5.45
N LYS A 73 7.98 5.54 4.11
CA LYS A 73 8.58 6.60 3.30
C LYS A 73 7.74 7.89 3.34
N LEU A 74 6.42 7.77 3.14
CA LEU A 74 5.51 8.91 3.05
C LEU A 74 5.09 9.44 4.43
N HIS A 75 4.98 8.56 5.41
CA HIS A 75 4.52 8.87 6.77
C HIS A 75 5.50 8.34 7.82
N SER A 76 6.77 8.80 7.78
CA SER A 76 7.80 8.35 8.74
C SER A 76 7.41 8.61 10.21
N THR A 77 6.57 9.62 10.44
CA THR A 77 5.94 9.93 11.72
C THR A 77 4.46 10.24 11.51
N PHE A 78 3.62 9.86 12.49
CA PHE A 78 2.19 10.15 12.48
C PHE A 78 1.71 10.41 13.92
N ASP A 79 1.04 11.53 14.17
CA ASP A 79 0.58 11.94 15.50
C ASP A 79 1.71 11.89 16.59
N GLY A 80 2.94 12.22 16.20
CA GLY A 80 4.10 12.16 17.10
C GLY A 80 4.71 10.77 17.31
N VAL A 81 4.19 9.74 16.62
CA VAL A 81 4.69 8.37 16.69
C VAL A 81 5.62 8.08 15.49
N GLY A 82 6.78 7.47 15.74
CA GLY A 82 7.73 7.07 14.71
C GLY A 82 7.27 5.83 13.97
N VAL A 83 6.45 5.98 12.92
CA VAL A 83 5.88 4.89 12.12
C VAL A 83 6.98 4.05 11.46
N ALA A 84 7.95 4.71 10.79
CA ALA A 84 9.05 4.02 10.11
C ALA A 84 9.89 3.17 11.08
N GLU A 85 10.19 3.70 12.27
CA GLU A 85 10.95 2.96 13.28
C GLU A 85 10.17 1.76 13.84
N MET A 86 8.87 1.91 14.05
CA MET A 86 8.02 0.80 14.52
C MET A 86 7.88 -0.29 13.46
N ILE A 87 7.73 0.06 12.20
CA ILE A 87 7.72 -0.93 11.11
C ILE A 87 9.03 -1.70 11.13
N LYS A 88 10.17 -1.01 11.10
CA LYS A 88 11.49 -1.61 11.09
C LYS A 88 11.78 -2.52 12.30
N THR A 89 11.38 -2.11 13.50
CA THR A 89 11.77 -2.83 14.74
C THR A 89 10.75 -3.87 15.18
N ILE A 90 9.47 -3.66 14.86
CA ILE A 90 8.38 -4.54 15.29
C ILE A 90 7.89 -5.44 14.16
N ILE A 91 7.67 -4.88 12.96
CA ILE A 91 7.00 -5.58 11.87
C ILE A 91 7.97 -6.38 11.01
N ASP A 92 9.06 -5.78 10.52
CA ASP A 92 10.00 -6.45 9.61
C ASP A 92 10.52 -7.81 10.13
N PRO A 93 10.91 -7.97 11.42
CA PRO A 93 11.33 -9.26 11.91
C PRO A 93 10.22 -10.32 11.88
N ARG A 94 8.94 -9.91 11.99
CA ARG A 94 7.77 -10.78 11.94
C ARG A 94 7.43 -11.19 10.52
N ILE A 95 7.52 -10.25 9.58
CA ILE A 95 7.43 -10.54 8.13
C ILE A 95 8.49 -11.59 7.77
N GLY A 96 9.75 -11.40 8.14
CA GLY A 96 10.82 -12.33 7.82
C GLY A 96 10.62 -13.76 8.39
N ARG A 97 9.94 -13.90 9.55
CA ARG A 97 9.57 -15.23 10.06
C ARG A 97 8.44 -15.87 9.26
N LEU A 98 7.48 -15.08 8.84
CA LEU A 98 6.35 -15.53 8.04
C LEU A 98 6.79 -15.93 6.62
N GLU A 99 7.69 -15.16 6.00
CA GLU A 99 8.32 -15.50 4.72
C GLU A 99 9.01 -16.87 4.79
N LYS A 100 9.81 -17.14 5.84
CA LYS A 100 10.47 -18.44 6.04
C LYS A 100 9.47 -19.60 6.20
N ALA A 101 8.37 -19.38 6.90
CA ALA A 101 7.34 -20.41 7.06
C ALA A 101 6.62 -20.70 5.73
N ILE A 102 6.40 -19.68 4.89
CA ILE A 102 5.83 -19.80 3.54
C ILE A 102 6.80 -20.56 2.62
N GLU A 103 8.08 -20.19 2.61
CA GLU A 103 9.12 -20.88 1.84
C GLU A 103 9.23 -22.37 2.22
N ALA A 104 9.16 -22.65 3.53
CA ALA A 104 9.17 -24.01 4.04
C ALA A 104 7.84 -24.77 3.80
N LYS A 105 6.80 -24.10 3.30
CA LYS A 105 5.44 -24.65 3.11
C LYS A 105 4.91 -25.34 4.37
N ASN A 106 5.21 -24.76 5.53
CA ASN A 106 4.88 -25.32 6.83
C ASN A 106 3.67 -24.60 7.44
N GLY A 107 2.49 -25.22 7.33
CA GLY A 107 1.24 -24.62 7.81
C GLY A 107 1.20 -24.32 9.30
N ALA A 108 1.86 -25.12 10.15
CA ALA A 108 1.91 -24.87 11.60
C ALA A 108 2.80 -23.65 11.93
N GLN A 109 3.98 -23.56 11.31
CA GLN A 109 4.87 -22.40 11.45
C GLN A 109 4.24 -21.14 10.84
N PHE A 110 3.57 -21.27 9.69
CA PHE A 110 2.82 -20.18 9.08
C PHE A 110 1.77 -19.62 10.04
N ALA A 111 0.93 -20.50 10.63
CA ALA A 111 -0.12 -20.06 11.55
C ALA A 111 0.44 -19.33 12.77
N ALA A 112 1.54 -19.82 13.36
CA ALA A 112 2.20 -19.17 14.48
C ALA A 112 2.82 -17.82 14.10
N ALA A 113 3.53 -17.75 12.96
CA ALA A 113 4.14 -16.51 12.49
C ALA A 113 3.09 -15.47 12.06
N PHE A 114 1.94 -15.91 11.53
CA PHE A 114 0.81 -15.04 11.20
C PHE A 114 0.23 -14.37 12.46
N ASP A 115 0.08 -15.13 13.56
CA ASP A 115 -0.37 -14.56 14.84
C ASP A 115 0.64 -13.54 15.38
N GLU A 116 1.94 -13.85 15.31
CA GLU A 116 2.98 -12.91 15.71
C GLU A 116 2.94 -11.60 14.91
N LEU A 117 2.71 -11.69 13.59
CA LEU A 117 2.53 -10.49 12.75
C LEU A 117 1.28 -9.71 13.19
N THR A 118 0.17 -10.40 13.42
CA THR A 118 -1.08 -9.80 13.90
C THR A 118 -0.89 -9.08 15.24
N GLU A 119 -0.18 -9.69 16.18
CA GLU A 119 0.17 -9.06 17.46
C GLU A 119 1.07 -7.84 17.26
N GLY A 120 2.01 -7.89 16.32
CA GLY A 120 2.84 -6.75 15.95
C GLY A 120 2.00 -5.57 15.47
N CYS A 121 1.03 -5.80 14.57
CA CYS A 121 0.09 -4.77 14.10
C CYS A 121 -0.67 -4.13 15.27
N ASN A 122 -1.21 -4.96 16.17
CA ASN A 122 -1.94 -4.48 17.33
C ASN A 122 -1.06 -3.70 18.30
N GLY A 123 0.20 -4.12 18.48
CA GLY A 123 1.19 -3.42 19.30
C GLY A 123 1.47 -2.02 18.76
N CYS A 124 1.66 -1.89 17.44
CA CYS A 124 1.84 -0.59 16.79
C CYS A 124 0.60 0.30 16.95
N HIS A 125 -0.61 -0.23 16.75
CA HIS A 125 -1.85 0.52 16.94
C HIS A 125 -2.01 1.02 18.38
N ALA A 126 -1.70 0.17 19.37
CA ALA A 126 -1.74 0.56 20.78
C ALA A 126 -0.74 1.66 21.10
N ALA A 127 0.50 1.55 20.62
CA ALA A 127 1.55 2.55 20.81
C ALA A 127 1.21 3.89 20.13
N ALA A 128 0.48 3.85 19.01
CA ALA A 128 -0.03 5.02 18.30
C ALA A 128 -1.31 5.61 18.94
N GLY A 129 -1.71 5.17 20.13
CA GLY A 129 -2.93 5.65 20.80
C GLY A 129 -4.24 5.21 20.15
N LYS A 130 -4.19 4.16 19.32
CA LYS A 130 -5.35 3.61 18.61
C LYS A 130 -5.67 2.14 19.00
N PRO A 131 -5.76 1.82 20.33
CA PRO A 131 -5.98 0.43 20.77
C PRO A 131 -7.35 -0.14 20.38
N PHE A 132 -8.25 0.71 19.90
CA PHE A 132 -9.55 0.33 19.38
C PHE A 132 -9.48 -0.29 17.97
N ILE A 133 -8.36 -0.15 17.26
CA ILE A 133 -8.08 -0.85 15.99
C ILE A 133 -7.43 -2.17 16.34
N ARG A 134 -8.22 -3.24 16.35
CA ARG A 134 -7.75 -4.58 16.68
C ARG A 134 -7.86 -5.52 15.49
N ILE A 135 -6.71 -5.96 15.01
CA ILE A 135 -6.60 -6.96 13.95
C ILE A 135 -6.67 -8.35 14.60
N GLN A 136 -7.29 -9.29 13.90
CA GLN A 136 -7.42 -10.69 14.32
C GLN A 136 -7.36 -11.62 13.12
N ARG A 137 -7.26 -12.92 13.35
CA ARG A 137 -7.43 -13.91 12.28
C ARG A 137 -8.81 -13.72 11.66
N PRO A 138 -8.92 -13.65 10.33
CA PRO A 138 -10.23 -13.54 9.69
C PRO A 138 -10.96 -14.89 9.77
N SER A 139 -12.26 -14.84 10.06
CA SER A 139 -13.14 -16.02 10.10
C SER A 139 -13.64 -16.43 8.73
N GLU A 140 -13.77 -15.45 7.82
CA GLU A 140 -14.28 -15.63 6.46
C GLU A 140 -13.38 -14.93 5.44
N PRO A 141 -13.32 -15.41 4.18
CA PRO A 141 -12.55 -14.76 3.13
C PRO A 141 -13.03 -13.30 2.92
N PRO A 142 -12.10 -12.34 2.73
CA PRO A 142 -12.45 -10.93 2.63
C PRO A 142 -13.17 -10.58 1.33
N LEU A 143 -13.07 -11.43 0.31
CA LEU A 143 -13.68 -11.25 -1.01
C LEU A 143 -14.37 -12.54 -1.43
N SER A 144 -15.63 -12.43 -1.84
CA SER A 144 -16.45 -13.57 -2.31
C SER A 144 -16.09 -14.06 -3.71
N ASN A 145 -15.32 -13.28 -4.46
CA ASN A 145 -14.95 -13.53 -5.86
C ASN A 145 -13.48 -13.94 -6.04
N GLN A 146 -12.81 -14.36 -4.96
CA GLN A 146 -11.44 -14.87 -5.01
C GLN A 146 -11.39 -16.32 -4.50
N ASP A 147 -10.82 -17.22 -5.32
CA ASP A 147 -10.48 -18.57 -4.91
C ASP A 147 -9.09 -18.58 -4.25
N PHE A 148 -9.00 -19.18 -3.07
CA PHE A 148 -7.77 -19.29 -2.30
C PHE A 148 -7.10 -20.66 -2.45
N ALA A 149 -7.69 -21.60 -3.19
CA ALA A 149 -7.06 -22.90 -3.47
C ALA A 149 -5.83 -22.72 -4.37
N PRO A 150 -4.82 -23.63 -4.27
CA PRO A 150 -3.69 -23.63 -5.21
C PRO A 150 -4.18 -23.82 -6.66
N ALA A 151 -3.50 -23.15 -7.61
CA ALA A 151 -3.74 -23.42 -9.03
C ALA A 151 -3.46 -24.90 -9.35
N LYS A 152 -4.32 -25.50 -10.17
CA LYS A 152 -4.17 -26.90 -10.63
C LYS A 152 -3.08 -27.01 -11.68
#